data_070f5444397aee22cb5b74e7c42cda75
#
_entry.id   070f5444397aee22cb5b74e7c42cda75
#
_cell.length_a   1.000
_cell.length_b   1.000
_cell.length_c   1.000
_cell.angle_alpha   90.00
_cell.angle_beta   90.00
_cell.angle_gamma   90.00
#
_symmetry.space_group_name_H-M   'P 1'
#
loop_
_entity.id
_entity.type
_entity.pdbx_description
1 polymer ?
#
loop_
_entity_poly.entity_id
_entity_poly.type
_entity_poly.pdbx_seq_one_letter_code
_entity_poly.pdbx_strand_id
1 'polypeptide(L)'
;MPINIPQSVFDKYYDVVDSTFTIFGVTCQLVYIEKVEEISNTFDNIPSNPSINSHRRRQEQYKRQNKTIKEVEKLEDIVLKIYWDSKSWTKVGSDMVIPDNSIQTIFYATDLHKIVRAKELIAHKGIKDLKEMRFKKLGEPFPMGMNQDRYFCCIWERSV
;
A
#
# COMPACT_ATOMS: atom_id res chain seq x y z
N MET A 1 -6.36 -11.15 -39.74
CA MET A 1 -5.55 -12.31 -39.31
C MET A 1 -4.99 -12.00 -37.94
N PRO A 2 -5.19 -12.82 -36.90
CA PRO A 2 -4.53 -12.60 -35.62
C PRO A 2 -3.02 -12.77 -35.80
N ILE A 3 -2.25 -11.76 -35.39
CA ILE A 3 -0.78 -11.83 -35.40
C ILE A 3 -0.40 -12.79 -34.28
N ASN A 4 0.11 -13.97 -34.66
CA ASN A 4 0.61 -14.94 -33.69
C ASN A 4 2.05 -14.57 -33.33
N ILE A 5 2.23 -13.87 -32.23
CA ILE A 5 3.55 -13.48 -31.73
C ILE A 5 4.19 -14.71 -31.08
N PRO A 6 5.39 -15.14 -31.52
CA PRO A 6 6.08 -16.29 -30.91
C PRO A 6 6.35 -16.08 -29.42
N GLN A 7 6.23 -17.12 -28.61
CA GLN A 7 6.49 -17.07 -27.16
C GLN A 7 7.89 -16.53 -26.84
N SER A 8 8.89 -16.85 -27.67
CA SER A 8 10.25 -16.36 -27.49
C SER A 8 10.41 -14.83 -27.54
N VAL A 9 9.47 -14.12 -28.16
CA VAL A 9 9.45 -12.65 -28.18
C VAL A 9 8.97 -12.13 -26.81
N PHE A 10 7.96 -12.77 -26.24
CA PHE A 10 7.50 -12.43 -24.89
C PHE A 10 8.59 -12.71 -23.85
N ASP A 11 9.27 -13.85 -23.95
CA ASP A 11 10.33 -14.22 -23.02
C ASP A 11 11.46 -13.17 -23.03
N LYS A 12 11.91 -12.75 -24.20
CA LYS A 12 12.91 -11.68 -24.33
C LYS A 12 12.43 -10.34 -23.78
N TYR A 13 11.17 -10.00 -24.02
CA TYR A 13 10.58 -8.79 -23.45
C TYR A 13 10.63 -8.82 -21.93
N TYR A 14 10.25 -9.96 -21.32
CA TYR A 14 10.26 -10.11 -19.87
C TYR A 14 11.67 -10.08 -19.30
N ASP A 15 12.63 -10.70 -19.94
CA ASP A 15 14.04 -10.64 -19.54
C ASP A 15 14.58 -9.20 -19.50
N VAL A 16 14.21 -8.39 -20.49
CA VAL A 16 14.56 -6.96 -20.51
C VAL A 16 13.88 -6.21 -19.36
N VAL A 17 12.60 -6.42 -19.14
CA VAL A 17 11.87 -5.75 -18.06
C VAL A 17 12.43 -6.16 -16.70
N ASP A 18 12.68 -7.45 -16.46
CA ASP A 18 13.28 -7.95 -15.21
C ASP A 18 14.67 -7.35 -14.96
N SER A 19 15.49 -7.24 -16.02
CA SER A 19 16.78 -6.56 -15.94
C SER A 19 16.63 -5.11 -15.49
N THR A 20 15.56 -4.42 -15.92
CA THR A 20 15.31 -3.04 -15.47
C THR A 20 14.92 -2.95 -14.00
N PHE A 21 14.26 -3.96 -13.43
CA PHE A 21 13.99 -4.01 -11.98
C PHE A 21 15.28 -4.22 -11.18
N THR A 22 16.20 -5.05 -11.68
CA THR A 22 17.49 -5.26 -11.02
C THR A 22 18.33 -3.97 -10.99
N ILE A 23 18.28 -3.16 -12.06
CA ILE A 23 19.10 -1.94 -12.19
C ILE A 23 18.44 -0.73 -11.55
N PHE A 24 17.12 -0.56 -11.71
CA PHE A 24 16.37 0.64 -11.36
C PHE A 24 15.33 0.41 -10.25
N GLY A 25 15.26 -0.80 -9.69
CA GLY A 25 14.38 -1.09 -8.56
C GLY A 25 14.81 -0.30 -7.32
N VAL A 26 13.84 0.34 -6.67
CA VAL A 26 14.04 1.11 -5.45
C VAL A 26 13.26 0.44 -4.32
N THR A 27 13.92 0.25 -3.18
CA THR A 27 13.22 -0.22 -1.97
C THR A 27 12.38 0.92 -1.41
N CYS A 28 11.09 0.68 -1.26
CA CYS A 28 10.11 1.59 -0.72
C CYS A 28 9.37 0.93 0.43
N GLN A 29 8.60 1.71 1.20
CA GLN A 29 7.77 1.19 2.28
C GLN A 29 6.30 1.43 1.97
N LEU A 30 5.51 0.36 2.06
CA LEU A 30 4.06 0.43 2.01
C LEU A 30 3.50 0.67 3.40
N VAL A 31 2.55 1.58 3.52
CA VAL A 31 1.87 1.91 4.77
C VAL A 31 0.49 1.29 4.78
N TYR A 32 0.25 0.45 5.77
CA TYR A 32 -1.06 -0.13 6.06
C TYR A 32 -1.63 0.49 7.32
N ILE A 33 -2.94 0.65 7.37
CA ILE A 33 -3.64 1.05 8.58
C ILE A 33 -4.36 -0.18 9.13
N GLU A 34 -3.86 -0.69 10.25
CA GLU A 34 -4.52 -1.76 10.99
C GLU A 34 -5.30 -1.17 12.18
N LYS A 35 -6.55 -1.62 12.34
CA LYS A 35 -7.36 -1.27 13.50
C LYS A 35 -7.09 -2.27 14.61
N VAL A 36 -6.44 -1.82 15.66
CA VAL A 36 -6.15 -2.63 16.84
C VAL A 36 -7.15 -2.29 17.95
N GLU A 37 -7.87 -3.30 18.44
CA GLU A 37 -8.72 -3.13 19.62
C GLU A 37 -7.84 -3.08 20.88
N GLU A 38 -7.71 -1.92 21.51
CA GLU A 38 -7.12 -1.78 22.83
C GLU A 38 -8.20 -1.96 23.88
N ILE A 39 -8.06 -2.99 24.69
CA ILE A 39 -8.89 -3.17 25.88
C ILE A 39 -8.21 -2.39 27.01
N SER A 40 -8.67 -1.18 27.28
CA SER A 40 -8.18 -0.42 28.43
C SER A 40 -8.75 -1.01 29.71
N ASN A 41 -7.94 -1.80 30.42
CA ASN A 41 -8.22 -2.23 31.78
C ASN A 41 -7.97 -1.07 32.77
N THR A 42 -8.71 0.02 32.67
CA THR A 42 -8.69 1.05 33.70
C THR A 42 -9.53 0.56 34.88
N PHE A 43 -8.85 -0.10 35.84
CA PHE A 43 -9.40 -0.49 37.12
C PHE A 43 -9.55 0.71 38.10
N ASP A 44 -9.32 1.93 37.65
CA ASP A 44 -9.38 3.12 38.46
C ASP A 44 -10.84 3.57 38.63
N ASN A 45 -11.35 3.44 39.84
CA ASN A 45 -12.63 3.82 40.36
C ASN A 45 -13.72 2.73 40.46
N ILE A 46 -13.44 1.68 41.20
CA ILE A 46 -14.49 0.83 41.76
C ILE A 46 -14.85 1.40 43.13
N PRO A 47 -16.03 2.00 43.33
CA PRO A 47 -16.45 2.40 44.65
C PRO A 47 -16.64 1.14 45.52
N SER A 48 -16.03 1.18 46.70
CA SER A 48 -15.89 0.08 47.67
C SER A 48 -17.17 -0.27 48.43
N ASN A 49 -18.33 -0.23 47.81
CA ASN A 49 -19.58 -0.57 48.50
C ASN A 49 -20.19 -1.85 47.92
N PRO A 50 -20.11 -2.99 48.65
CA PRO A 50 -20.58 -4.28 48.16
C PRO A 50 -22.07 -4.46 48.47
N SER A 51 -22.96 -4.07 47.59
CA SER A 51 -24.34 -4.56 47.62
C SER A 51 -24.49 -5.78 46.71
N ILE A 52 -25.36 -6.70 47.10
CA ILE A 52 -25.55 -8.05 46.50
C ILE A 52 -25.87 -8.02 44.99
N ASN A 53 -26.26 -6.87 44.42
CA ASN A 53 -26.44 -6.65 42.98
C ASN A 53 -25.13 -6.36 42.23
N SER A 54 -23.97 -6.36 42.92
CA SER A 54 -22.69 -5.98 42.35
C SER A 54 -22.12 -7.00 41.31
N HIS A 55 -22.46 -8.28 41.47
CA HIS A 55 -21.95 -9.31 40.54
C HIS A 55 -22.54 -9.18 39.12
N ARG A 56 -23.85 -8.89 39.04
CA ARG A 56 -24.52 -8.70 37.74
C ARG A 56 -24.09 -7.40 37.08
N ARG A 57 -23.93 -6.33 37.84
CA ARG A 57 -23.39 -5.06 37.34
C ARG A 57 -21.91 -5.15 36.94
N ARG A 58 -21.11 -5.95 37.66
CA ARG A 58 -19.73 -6.23 37.27
C ARG A 58 -19.65 -6.99 35.93
N GLN A 59 -20.49 -8.01 35.72
CA GLN A 59 -20.55 -8.72 34.47
C GLN A 59 -21.00 -7.83 33.29
N GLU A 60 -21.93 -6.90 33.52
CA GLU A 60 -22.36 -5.95 32.51
C GLU A 60 -21.34 -4.84 32.28
N GLN A 61 -20.58 -4.42 33.28
CA GLN A 61 -19.44 -3.51 33.12
C GLN A 61 -18.27 -4.17 32.42
N TYR A 62 -17.98 -5.45 32.65
CA TYR A 62 -16.99 -6.21 31.87
C TYR A 62 -17.42 -6.33 30.42
N LYS A 63 -18.68 -6.42 30.09
CA LYS A 63 -19.20 -6.42 28.72
C LYS A 63 -19.17 -5.04 28.07
N ARG A 64 -19.13 -3.96 28.85
CA ARG A 64 -18.95 -2.58 28.39
C ARG A 64 -17.53 -2.08 28.56
N GLN A 65 -16.53 -2.97 28.50
CA GLN A 65 -15.14 -2.54 28.37
C GLN A 65 -15.08 -1.61 27.16
N ASN A 66 -14.64 -0.39 27.41
CA ASN A 66 -14.46 0.61 26.37
C ASN A 66 -13.37 0.09 25.41
N LYS A 67 -13.81 -0.59 24.37
CA LYS A 67 -12.94 -0.99 23.27
C LYS A 67 -12.57 0.27 22.54
N THR A 68 -11.38 0.76 22.75
CA THR A 68 -10.85 1.86 21.97
C THR A 68 -10.19 1.26 20.74
N ILE A 69 -10.70 1.59 19.58
CA ILE A 69 -10.09 1.18 18.30
C ILE A 69 -9.00 2.20 18.02
N LYS A 70 -7.75 1.78 18.07
CA LYS A 70 -6.61 2.59 17.61
C LYS A 70 -6.21 2.16 16.22
N GLU A 71 -5.96 3.14 15.36
CA GLU A 71 -5.35 2.92 14.06
C GLU A 71 -3.83 2.92 14.25
N VAL A 72 -3.19 1.82 13.87
CA VAL A 72 -1.74 1.65 13.95
C VAL A 72 -1.18 1.55 12.53
N GLU A 73 -0.16 2.35 12.22
CA GLU A 73 0.57 2.25 10.96
C GLU A 73 1.51 1.04 11.02
N LYS A 74 1.43 0.19 10.00
CA LYS A 74 2.35 -0.92 9.76
C LYS A 74 3.10 -0.68 8.47
N LEU A 75 4.40 -0.82 8.51
CA LEU A 75 5.28 -0.65 7.36
C LEU A 75 5.73 -2.01 6.81
N GLU A 76 5.75 -2.14 5.49
CA GLU A 76 6.26 -3.32 4.78
C GLU A 76 7.14 -2.87 3.63
N ASP A 77 8.36 -3.41 3.57
CA ASP A 77 9.31 -3.10 2.49
C ASP A 77 8.89 -3.79 1.18
N ILE A 78 9.02 -3.06 0.07
CA ILE A 78 8.76 -3.54 -1.28
C ILE A 78 9.76 -2.94 -2.26
N VAL A 79 10.12 -3.70 -3.30
CA VAL A 79 10.94 -3.21 -4.38
C VAL A 79 10.05 -2.81 -5.55
N LEU A 80 10.12 -1.53 -5.94
CA LEU A 80 9.32 -0.95 -7.00
C LEU A 80 10.22 -0.23 -8.00
N LYS A 81 9.78 -0.17 -9.25
CA LYS A 81 10.34 0.74 -10.24
C LYS A 81 9.51 2.02 -10.25
N ILE A 82 10.13 3.16 -9.97
CA ILE A 82 9.43 4.45 -9.84
C ILE A 82 9.74 5.33 -11.05
N TYR A 83 8.68 5.85 -11.66
CA TYR A 83 8.75 6.90 -12.65
C TYR A 83 8.30 8.21 -12.03
N TRP A 84 9.27 9.10 -11.83
CA TRP A 84 9.08 10.40 -11.18
C TRP A 84 8.51 11.47 -12.10
N ASP A 85 8.66 11.29 -13.41
CA ASP A 85 8.20 12.24 -14.43
C ASP A 85 7.07 11.62 -15.23
N SER A 86 5.97 12.34 -15.34
CA SER A 86 4.79 11.93 -16.13
C SER A 86 5.08 11.70 -17.60
N LYS A 87 6.14 12.30 -18.15
CA LYS A 87 6.58 12.08 -19.53
C LYS A 87 7.07 10.65 -19.79
N SER A 88 7.57 10.00 -18.74
CA SER A 88 8.09 8.62 -18.81
C SER A 88 7.02 7.56 -18.55
N TRP A 89 5.77 7.98 -18.29
CA TRP A 89 4.73 7.06 -17.90
C TRP A 89 4.18 6.28 -19.08
N THR A 90 3.86 5.03 -18.82
CA THR A 90 3.00 4.27 -19.72
C THR A 90 1.63 4.93 -19.74
N LYS A 91 1.14 5.31 -20.91
CA LYS A 91 -0.17 5.97 -21.06
C LYS A 91 -1.25 5.08 -20.45
N VAL A 92 -1.75 5.52 -19.31
CA VAL A 92 -3.00 5.02 -18.73
C VAL A 92 -4.13 5.60 -19.56
N GLY A 93 -5.20 4.85 -19.75
CA GLY A 93 -6.32 5.24 -20.61
C GLY A 93 -6.71 6.71 -20.50
N SER A 94 -7.19 7.27 -21.59
CA SER A 94 -7.30 8.69 -21.92
C SER A 94 -8.11 9.57 -20.95
N ASP A 95 -8.79 8.99 -19.97
CA ASP A 95 -9.79 9.70 -19.17
C ASP A 95 -9.36 10.01 -17.73
N MET A 96 -8.13 9.62 -17.34
CA MET A 96 -7.65 9.88 -16.00
C MET A 96 -6.91 11.22 -15.92
N VAL A 97 -7.44 12.15 -15.14
CA VAL A 97 -6.74 13.40 -14.79
C VAL A 97 -5.68 13.05 -13.74
N ILE A 98 -4.42 13.16 -14.13
CA ILE A 98 -3.28 12.85 -13.27
C ILE A 98 -2.73 14.15 -12.70
N PRO A 99 -2.67 14.31 -11.36
CA PRO A 99 -2.07 15.49 -10.73
C PRO A 99 -0.57 15.61 -11.04
N ASP A 100 -0.06 16.82 -11.17
CA ASP A 100 1.35 17.10 -11.51
C ASP A 100 2.37 16.52 -10.51
N ASN A 101 1.93 16.31 -9.25
CA ASN A 101 2.78 15.80 -8.18
C ASN A 101 2.68 14.27 -8.01
N SER A 102 2.25 13.56 -9.05
CA SER A 102 2.07 12.12 -8.98
C SER A 102 3.30 11.37 -9.47
N ILE A 103 3.44 10.14 -8.99
CA ILE A 103 4.42 9.16 -9.46
C ILE A 103 3.72 7.91 -9.96
N GLN A 104 4.35 7.24 -10.92
CA GLN A 104 3.91 5.93 -11.37
C GLN A 104 4.89 4.87 -10.85
N THR A 105 4.36 3.79 -10.30
CA THR A 105 5.15 2.65 -9.85
C THR A 105 4.80 1.41 -10.67
N ILE A 106 5.83 0.61 -10.99
CA ILE A 106 5.67 -0.70 -11.62
C ILE A 106 6.16 -1.75 -10.64
N PHE A 107 5.48 -2.86 -10.55
CA PHE A 107 5.77 -3.97 -9.65
C PHE A 107 5.31 -5.31 -10.23
N TYR A 108 5.78 -6.41 -9.63
CA TYR A 108 5.40 -7.75 -10.03
C TYR A 108 3.97 -8.11 -9.58
N ALA A 109 3.29 -8.92 -10.36
CA ALA A 109 1.95 -9.44 -10.02
C ALA A 109 1.91 -10.13 -8.65
N THR A 110 3.01 -10.72 -8.20
CA THR A 110 3.15 -11.34 -6.87
C THR A 110 2.93 -10.37 -5.73
N ASP A 111 3.25 -9.08 -5.93
CA ASP A 111 3.10 -8.04 -4.93
C ASP A 111 1.77 -7.27 -5.03
N LEU A 112 0.91 -7.63 -5.98
CA LEU A 112 -0.37 -6.95 -6.20
C LEU A 112 -1.22 -6.87 -4.93
N HIS A 113 -1.28 -7.96 -4.16
CA HIS A 113 -2.08 -8.02 -2.93
C HIS A 113 -1.58 -7.04 -1.85
N LYS A 114 -0.27 -6.74 -1.82
CA LYS A 114 0.32 -5.76 -0.92
C LYS A 114 -0.08 -4.34 -1.32
N ILE A 115 0.07 -4.01 -2.61
CA ILE A 115 -0.27 -2.70 -3.14
C ILE A 115 -1.77 -2.39 -3.01
N VAL A 116 -2.64 -3.38 -3.26
CA VAL A 116 -4.10 -3.20 -3.11
C VAL A 116 -4.47 -2.81 -1.68
N ARG A 117 -3.86 -3.45 -0.68
CA ARG A 117 -4.11 -3.19 0.74
C ARG A 117 -3.46 -1.91 1.26
N ALA A 118 -2.37 -1.47 0.64
CA ALA A 118 -1.63 -0.28 1.06
C ALA A 118 -2.46 1.00 0.91
N LYS A 119 -2.34 1.90 1.87
CA LYS A 119 -2.95 3.23 1.86
C LYS A 119 -1.99 4.27 1.29
N GLU A 120 -0.73 4.18 1.71
CA GLU A 120 0.32 5.12 1.33
C GLU A 120 1.60 4.37 0.94
N LEU A 121 2.44 5.07 0.21
CA LEU A 121 3.78 4.66 -0.19
C LEU A 121 4.78 5.68 0.35
N ILE A 122 5.83 5.22 1.00
CA ILE A 122 6.98 6.05 1.39
C ILE A 122 8.12 5.73 0.44
N ALA A 123 8.61 6.75 -0.25
CA ALA A 123 9.71 6.63 -1.20
C ALA A 123 10.72 7.76 -1.03
N HIS A 124 11.98 7.49 -1.42
CA HIS A 124 13.08 8.44 -1.39
C HIS A 124 13.51 8.78 -2.82
N LYS A 125 13.63 10.05 -3.15
CA LYS A 125 14.13 10.51 -4.45
C LYS A 125 15.66 10.66 -4.38
N GLY A 126 16.37 9.59 -4.76
CA GLY A 126 17.84 9.59 -4.86
C GLY A 126 18.58 9.37 -3.54
N ILE A 127 19.89 9.15 -3.66
CA ILE A 127 20.79 8.78 -2.54
C ILE A 127 21.09 9.99 -1.62
N LYS A 128 20.95 11.22 -2.12
CA LYS A 128 21.31 12.45 -1.40
C LYS A 128 20.15 13.12 -0.68
N ASP A 129 18.93 12.92 -1.15
CA ASP A 129 17.73 13.46 -0.50
C ASP A 129 17.12 12.39 0.40
N LEU A 130 17.60 12.32 1.64
CA LEU A 130 17.06 11.46 2.70
C LEU A 130 15.66 11.87 3.16
N LYS A 131 15.05 12.86 2.50
CA LYS A 131 13.71 13.32 2.85
C LYS A 131 12.69 12.28 2.39
N GLU A 132 12.05 11.65 3.33
CA GLU A 132 10.92 10.77 3.07
C GLU A 132 9.79 11.54 2.38
N MET A 133 9.33 10.99 1.28
CA MET A 133 8.16 11.50 0.59
C MET A 133 7.05 10.48 0.72
N ARG A 134 5.90 10.93 1.23
CA ARG A 134 4.69 10.10 1.33
C ARG A 134 3.78 10.36 0.15
N PHE A 135 3.21 9.30 -0.36
CA PHE A 135 2.30 9.32 -1.50
C PHE A 135 1.04 8.53 -1.17
N LYS A 136 -0.12 9.06 -1.53
CA LYS A 136 -1.40 8.37 -1.41
C LYS A 136 -1.75 7.67 -2.72
N LYS A 137 -2.35 6.50 -2.61
CA LYS A 137 -2.79 5.75 -3.78
C LYS A 137 -3.90 6.49 -4.53
N LEU A 138 -3.70 6.70 -5.83
CA LEU A 138 -4.65 7.35 -6.74
C LEU A 138 -5.30 6.30 -7.66
N GLY A 139 -6.25 5.57 -7.15
CA GLY A 139 -6.94 4.52 -7.92
C GLY A 139 -6.37 3.12 -7.72
N GLU A 140 -6.96 2.15 -8.39
CA GLU A 140 -6.55 0.76 -8.30
C GLU A 140 -5.39 0.43 -9.25
N PRO A 141 -4.54 -0.55 -8.89
CA PRO A 141 -3.51 -1.05 -9.78
C PRO A 141 -4.09 -1.62 -11.07
N PHE A 142 -3.43 -1.41 -12.18
CA PHE A 142 -3.83 -1.93 -13.48
C PHE A 142 -2.68 -2.72 -14.14
N PRO A 143 -3.02 -3.75 -14.95
CA PRO A 143 -2.03 -4.58 -15.62
C PRO A 143 -1.24 -3.78 -16.66
N MET A 144 0.04 -4.15 -16.83
CA MET A 144 0.95 -3.50 -17.76
C MET A 144 1.75 -4.52 -18.55
N GLY A 145 2.02 -4.21 -19.82
CA GLY A 145 2.87 -4.99 -20.71
C GLY A 145 2.13 -5.81 -21.76
N MET A 146 2.87 -6.61 -22.52
CA MET A 146 2.34 -7.40 -23.63
C MET A 146 1.50 -8.58 -23.17
N ASN A 147 1.84 -9.16 -22.02
CA ASN A 147 1.08 -10.19 -21.34
C ASN A 147 0.70 -9.65 -19.96
N GLN A 148 -0.56 -9.34 -19.76
CA GLN A 148 -1.09 -8.54 -18.66
C GLN A 148 -0.97 -9.17 -17.27
N ASP A 149 -0.37 -10.38 -17.17
CA ASP A 149 -0.39 -11.17 -15.95
C ASP A 149 0.87 -11.02 -15.08
N ARG A 150 1.96 -10.41 -15.59
CA ARG A 150 3.27 -10.40 -14.91
C ARG A 150 3.58 -9.11 -14.17
N TYR A 151 3.22 -7.98 -14.74
CA TYR A 151 3.50 -6.66 -14.18
C TYR A 151 2.23 -5.84 -14.02
N PHE A 152 2.22 -5.06 -12.96
CA PHE A 152 1.16 -4.11 -12.65
C PHE A 152 1.75 -2.73 -12.43
N CYS A 153 0.90 -1.74 -12.60
CA CYS A 153 1.22 -0.35 -12.45
C CYS A 153 0.24 0.30 -11.48
N CYS A 154 0.71 1.21 -10.65
CA CYS A 154 -0.12 2.00 -9.75
C CYS A 154 0.32 3.46 -9.79
N ILE A 155 -0.62 4.36 -9.67
CA ILE A 155 -0.38 5.79 -9.61
C ILE A 155 -0.58 6.27 -8.18
N TRP A 156 0.33 7.14 -7.75
CA TRP A 156 0.35 7.67 -6.41
C TRP A 156 0.52 9.18 -6.47
N GLU A 157 -0.26 9.90 -5.69
CA GLU A 157 -0.21 11.34 -5.53
C GLU A 157 0.56 11.72 -4.28
N ARG A 158 1.42 12.72 -4.36
CA ARG A 158 2.19 13.18 -3.22
C ARG A 158 1.27 13.75 -2.15
N SER A 159 1.39 13.21 -0.93
CA SER A 159 0.78 13.82 0.25
C SER A 159 1.59 15.05 0.63
N VAL A 160 0.93 16.19 0.73
CA VAL A 160 1.55 17.47 1.12
C VAL A 160 1.88 17.48 2.60
#